data_39cef70068d45f8ee3cb8c986a6edda5
#
_entry.id   39cef70068d45f8ee3cb8c986a6edda5
#
_cell.length_a   1.000
_cell.length_b   1.000
_cell.length_c   1.000
_cell.angle_alpha   90.00
_cell.angle_beta   90.00
_cell.angle_gamma   90.00
#
_symmetry.space_group_name_H-M   'P 1'
#
loop_
_entity.id
_entity.type
_entity.pdbx_description
1 polymer ?
#
loop_
_entity_poly.entity_id
_entity_poly.type
_entity_poly.pdbx_seq_one_letter_code
_entity_poly.pdbx_strand_id
1 'polypeptide(L)'
;MIPCMLSRCHQGVFSAEEEEVPMLRADPKCDPEGKGTRYGILAMLLVGAGCGTLIYLGNPGNMGICGACFLRDSAGALHLFDEPASLPYLRPEIFGVLFGAMLWMLVRGKWQARSGSHAATRFFFGVWMGIGSLVFLGCPFRMLQRLGGLDLTAWIALPGFIAGVGVGLFFEKRGYNVGKTQAAPAPVGLLFPGLMLLAGVLWFQGLLAGPGPDGGASPPHAPWLYSLGIALVAGILLSATRFCAVTAGRQVFLKDRRMLLASLAMLIGFGLVVLTTGKSVPGIEGQPAAHTDHLWSALALALVGLCGCL
;
A
#
# COMPACT_ATOMS: atom_id res chain seq x y z
N MET A 1 -23.25 -6.87 -17.80
CA MET A 1 -23.14 -8.24 -17.26
C MET A 1 -22.20 -8.38 -16.03
N ILE A 2 -21.61 -7.30 -15.54
CA ILE A 2 -20.75 -7.25 -14.33
C ILE A 2 -21.49 -7.01 -13.00
N PRO A 3 -22.74 -6.51 -12.94
CA PRO A 3 -23.40 -6.17 -11.67
C PRO A 3 -23.84 -7.35 -10.81
N CYS A 4 -24.02 -8.54 -11.38
CA CYS A 4 -24.63 -9.67 -10.65
C CYS A 4 -23.65 -10.49 -9.79
N MET A 5 -22.33 -10.38 -10.03
CA MET A 5 -21.33 -11.20 -9.34
C MET A 5 -20.94 -10.70 -7.94
N LEU A 6 -21.14 -9.41 -7.66
CA LEU A 6 -20.71 -8.80 -6.40
C LEU A 6 -21.86 -8.61 -5.37
N SER A 7 -23.11 -8.74 -5.78
CA SER A 7 -24.26 -8.51 -4.88
C SER A 7 -24.71 -9.74 -4.09
N ARG A 8 -24.49 -10.95 -4.58
CA ARG A 8 -24.95 -12.18 -3.90
C ARG A 8 -24.03 -12.72 -2.81
N CYS A 9 -22.73 -12.43 -2.87
CA CYS A 9 -21.83 -12.85 -1.80
C CYS A 9 -21.95 -12.03 -0.51
N HIS A 10 -22.72 -10.93 -0.51
CA HIS A 10 -22.86 -10.03 0.66
C HIS A 10 -24.21 -10.10 1.36
N GLN A 11 -25.19 -10.82 0.84
CA GLN A 11 -26.54 -10.89 1.43
C GLN A 11 -26.79 -12.09 2.34
N GLY A 12 -25.79 -12.96 2.54
CA GLY A 12 -25.95 -14.22 3.29
C GLY A 12 -25.46 -14.20 4.75
N VAL A 13 -25.08 -13.07 5.32
CA VAL A 13 -24.53 -13.06 6.69
C VAL A 13 -25.00 -11.83 7.46
N PHE A 14 -26.27 -11.81 7.82
CA PHE A 14 -26.80 -11.00 8.91
C PHE A 14 -27.90 -11.77 9.64
N SER A 15 -27.53 -12.85 10.31
CA SER A 15 -28.24 -13.37 11.44
C SER A 15 -27.28 -13.43 12.61
N ALA A 16 -27.68 -12.81 13.71
CA ALA A 16 -26.94 -12.73 14.94
C ALA A 16 -26.95 -14.09 15.64
N GLU A 17 -25.95 -14.91 15.37
CA GLU A 17 -25.56 -16.03 16.23
C GLU A 17 -24.16 -16.46 15.83
N GLU A 18 -23.29 -16.56 16.82
CA GLU A 18 -21.95 -17.18 16.86
C GLU A 18 -21.33 -17.52 15.50
N GLU A 19 -20.57 -16.60 14.90
CA GLU A 19 -19.78 -16.91 13.72
C GLU A 19 -18.32 -16.52 13.93
N GLU A 20 -17.49 -17.56 13.97
CA GLU A 20 -16.05 -17.49 13.74
C GLU A 20 -15.77 -16.53 12.59
N VAL A 21 -14.80 -15.65 12.77
CA VAL A 21 -14.39 -14.62 11.82
C VAL A 21 -14.06 -15.22 10.45
N PRO A 22 -14.94 -15.14 9.43
CA PRO A 22 -14.63 -15.64 8.09
C PRO A 22 -13.95 -14.54 7.29
N MET A 23 -12.88 -13.90 7.82
CA MET A 23 -12.23 -12.83 7.07
C MET A 23 -11.30 -13.32 5.96
N LEU A 24 -11.15 -14.63 5.73
CA LEU A 24 -10.19 -15.14 4.75
C LEU A 24 -10.58 -16.42 3.99
N ARG A 25 -11.76 -16.97 4.21
CA ARG A 25 -12.29 -17.96 3.26
C ARG A 25 -13.00 -17.21 2.13
N ALA A 26 -12.27 -16.93 1.05
CA ALA A 26 -12.94 -16.72 -0.22
C ALA A 26 -13.73 -17.98 -0.49
N ASP A 27 -15.07 -17.90 -0.33
CA ASP A 27 -15.95 -19.02 -0.64
C ASP A 27 -15.69 -19.44 -2.10
N PRO A 28 -15.23 -20.68 -2.37
CA PRO A 28 -15.01 -21.14 -3.73
C PRO A 28 -16.25 -21.04 -4.60
N LYS A 29 -17.44 -20.90 -3.99
CA LYS A 29 -18.69 -20.64 -4.69
C LYS A 29 -18.81 -19.21 -5.26
N CYS A 30 -17.97 -18.25 -4.80
CA CYS A 30 -18.03 -16.86 -5.25
C CYS A 30 -17.21 -16.56 -6.52
N ASP A 31 -16.32 -17.44 -6.93
CA ASP A 31 -15.54 -17.29 -8.18
C ASP A 31 -15.38 -18.64 -8.91
N PRO A 32 -16.47 -19.25 -9.38
CA PRO A 32 -16.44 -20.56 -10.01
C PRO A 32 -15.64 -20.60 -11.33
N GLU A 33 -15.39 -19.44 -11.94
CA GLU A 33 -14.69 -19.34 -13.22
C GLU A 33 -13.31 -18.66 -13.12
N GLY A 34 -12.81 -18.34 -11.95
CA GLY A 34 -11.52 -17.66 -11.76
C GLY A 34 -11.45 -16.22 -12.35
N LYS A 35 -12.60 -15.66 -12.74
CA LYS A 35 -12.68 -14.33 -13.38
C LYS A 35 -12.20 -13.23 -12.41
N GLY A 36 -12.54 -13.32 -11.13
CA GLY A 36 -12.10 -12.38 -10.12
C GLY A 36 -10.58 -12.43 -9.91
N THR A 37 -10.00 -13.61 -9.96
CA THR A 37 -8.54 -13.80 -9.86
C THR A 37 -7.81 -13.22 -11.07
N ARG A 38 -8.29 -13.48 -12.29
CA ARG A 38 -7.71 -12.91 -13.51
C ARG A 38 -7.80 -11.38 -13.54
N TYR A 39 -8.92 -10.83 -13.14
CA TYR A 39 -9.08 -9.37 -13.00
C TYR A 39 -8.10 -8.79 -11.98
N GLY A 40 -7.93 -9.43 -10.80
CA GLY A 40 -6.97 -9.01 -9.78
C GLY A 40 -5.52 -9.04 -10.29
N ILE A 41 -5.12 -10.08 -11.02
CA ILE A 41 -3.79 -10.22 -11.62
C ILE A 41 -3.57 -9.10 -12.65
N LEU A 42 -4.51 -8.88 -13.58
CA LEU A 42 -4.39 -7.84 -14.60
C LEU A 42 -4.34 -6.43 -13.99
N ALA A 43 -5.21 -6.16 -13.01
CA ALA A 43 -5.23 -4.88 -12.32
C ALA A 43 -3.90 -4.59 -11.62
N MET A 44 -3.32 -5.58 -10.95
CA MET A 44 -2.05 -5.40 -10.24
C MET A 44 -0.85 -5.34 -11.19
N LEU A 45 -0.90 -6.01 -12.34
CA LEU A 45 0.09 -5.82 -13.42
C LEU A 45 0.08 -4.36 -13.91
N LEU A 46 -1.11 -3.79 -14.14
CA LEU A 46 -1.26 -2.39 -14.56
C LEU A 46 -0.80 -1.41 -13.49
N VAL A 47 -1.10 -1.68 -12.21
CA VAL A 47 -0.60 -0.87 -11.08
C VAL A 47 0.92 -0.92 -11.02
N GLY A 48 1.51 -2.10 -11.16
CA GLY A 48 2.97 -2.26 -11.22
C GLY A 48 3.59 -1.48 -12.38
N ALA A 49 3.04 -1.62 -13.58
CA ALA A 49 3.49 -0.87 -14.74
C ALA A 49 3.33 0.65 -14.54
N GLY A 50 2.23 1.12 -13.95
CA GLY A 50 2.04 2.52 -13.59
C GLY A 50 3.10 3.03 -12.61
N CYS A 51 3.43 2.24 -11.57
CA CYS A 51 4.53 2.56 -10.66
C CYS A 51 5.88 2.64 -11.38
N GLY A 52 6.15 1.73 -12.33
CA GLY A 52 7.35 1.78 -13.16
C GLY A 52 7.39 3.02 -14.08
N THR A 53 6.24 3.40 -14.63
CA THR A 53 6.12 4.62 -15.44
C THR A 53 6.42 5.89 -14.63
N LEU A 54 6.04 5.94 -13.36
CA LEU A 54 6.42 7.05 -12.47
C LEU A 54 7.94 7.18 -12.31
N ILE A 55 8.66 6.04 -12.23
CA ILE A 55 10.13 6.04 -12.20
C ILE A 55 10.71 6.59 -13.52
N TYR A 56 10.15 6.14 -14.65
CA TYR A 56 10.57 6.64 -15.96
C TYR A 56 10.37 8.15 -16.09
N LEU A 57 9.27 8.67 -15.56
CA LEU A 57 8.91 10.10 -15.60
C LEU A 57 9.71 10.98 -14.62
N GLY A 58 10.52 10.39 -13.73
CA GLY A 58 11.42 11.17 -12.87
C GLY A 58 11.35 10.87 -11.37
N ASN A 59 10.46 9.99 -10.91
CA ASN A 59 10.47 9.56 -9.50
C ASN A 59 11.78 8.83 -9.17
N PRO A 60 12.24 8.90 -7.91
CA PRO A 60 13.44 8.20 -7.48
C PRO A 60 13.37 6.69 -7.75
N GLY A 61 14.51 6.06 -8.01
CA GLY A 61 14.59 4.63 -8.32
C GLY A 61 13.84 3.76 -7.31
N ASN A 62 13.09 2.78 -7.81
CA ASN A 62 12.27 1.85 -7.03
C ASN A 62 11.26 2.53 -6.06
N MET A 63 10.81 3.77 -6.37
CA MET A 63 9.89 4.55 -5.55
C MET A 63 8.74 5.13 -6.39
N GLY A 64 7.84 4.28 -6.88
CA GLY A 64 6.59 4.70 -7.51
C GLY A 64 5.58 5.17 -6.45
N ILE A 65 4.78 4.25 -5.90
CA ILE A 65 3.80 4.52 -4.85
C ILE A 65 4.25 3.84 -3.55
N CYS A 66 4.28 4.58 -2.43
CA CYS A 66 4.75 4.07 -1.15
C CYS A 66 4.07 4.76 0.04
N GLY A 67 3.33 4.00 0.85
CA GLY A 67 2.64 4.53 2.02
C GLY A 67 3.57 5.07 3.11
N ALA A 68 4.72 4.43 3.36
CA ALA A 68 5.70 4.93 4.34
C ALA A 68 6.34 6.24 3.88
N CYS A 69 6.65 6.35 2.57
CA CYS A 69 7.18 7.59 2.01
C CYS A 69 6.15 8.73 2.09
N PHE A 70 4.87 8.41 1.93
CA PHE A 70 3.81 9.38 2.09
C PHE A 70 3.78 9.98 3.50
N LEU A 71 3.93 9.16 4.55
CA LEU A 71 4.02 9.64 5.93
C LEU A 71 5.25 10.53 6.14
N ARG A 72 6.43 10.07 5.70
CA ARG A 72 7.68 10.82 5.81
C ARG A 72 7.57 12.17 5.11
N ASP A 73 7.18 12.14 3.84
CA ASP A 73 7.19 13.33 2.99
C ASP A 73 6.11 14.32 3.42
N SER A 74 4.95 13.84 3.92
CA SER A 74 3.93 14.71 4.52
C SER A 74 4.41 15.38 5.81
N ALA A 75 5.11 14.61 6.68
CA ALA A 75 5.67 15.17 7.91
C ALA A 75 6.75 16.22 7.62
N GLY A 76 7.59 15.97 6.61
CA GLY A 76 8.60 16.94 6.18
C GLY A 76 7.99 18.17 5.51
N ALA A 77 6.94 18.02 4.67
CA ALA A 77 6.22 19.14 4.10
C ALA A 77 5.55 20.03 5.17
N LEU A 78 5.23 19.46 6.33
CA LEU A 78 4.74 20.17 7.51
C LEU A 78 5.87 20.74 8.40
N HIS A 79 7.14 20.65 7.95
CA HIS A 79 8.31 21.09 8.70
C HIS A 79 8.43 20.45 10.11
N LEU A 80 7.97 19.20 10.25
CA LEU A 80 8.12 18.47 11.53
C LEU A 80 9.53 17.90 11.72
N PHE A 81 10.33 17.84 10.65
CA PHE A 81 11.75 17.53 10.68
C PHE A 81 12.43 18.15 9.44
N ASP A 82 13.72 18.43 9.57
CA ASP A 82 14.55 18.93 8.48
C ASP A 82 15.46 17.82 7.96
N GLU A 83 15.42 17.56 6.66
CA GLU A 83 16.33 16.63 6.00
C GLU A 83 17.28 17.42 5.09
N PRO A 84 18.59 17.52 5.44
CA PRO A 84 19.52 18.39 4.72
C PRO A 84 19.83 17.92 3.30
N ALA A 85 19.54 16.66 2.98
CA ALA A 85 19.83 16.08 1.65
C ALA A 85 18.71 16.29 0.62
N SER A 86 17.48 16.52 1.07
CA SER A 86 16.33 16.73 0.17
C SER A 86 15.20 17.39 0.91
N LEU A 87 14.61 18.44 0.35
CA LEU A 87 13.40 19.03 0.92
C LEU A 87 12.22 18.10 0.70
N PRO A 88 11.62 17.50 1.74
CA PRO A 88 10.43 16.69 1.60
C PRO A 88 9.29 17.55 1.07
N TYR A 89 8.47 17.00 0.19
CA TYR A 89 7.35 17.70 -0.41
C TYR A 89 6.08 16.84 -0.37
N LEU A 90 4.94 17.49 -0.39
CA LEU A 90 3.64 16.81 -0.42
C LEU A 90 3.44 16.13 -1.78
N ARG A 91 3.45 14.81 -1.79
CA ARG A 91 3.40 14.02 -3.03
C ARG A 91 2.02 13.99 -3.64
N PRO A 92 1.87 14.28 -4.94
CA PRO A 92 0.59 14.17 -5.65
C PRO A 92 -0.01 12.76 -5.63
N GLU A 93 0.83 11.73 -5.53
CA GLU A 93 0.42 10.33 -5.50
C GLU A 93 -0.45 10.01 -4.26
N ILE A 94 -0.27 10.71 -3.14
CA ILE A 94 -1.11 10.54 -1.94
C ILE A 94 -2.56 10.88 -2.28
N PHE A 95 -2.76 12.02 -2.91
CA PHE A 95 -4.09 12.50 -3.33
C PHE A 95 -4.70 11.53 -4.35
N GLY A 96 -3.91 11.13 -5.35
CA GLY A 96 -4.37 10.21 -6.38
C GLY A 96 -4.87 8.90 -5.80
N VAL A 97 -4.08 8.21 -4.99
CA VAL A 97 -4.47 6.92 -4.38
C VAL A 97 -5.69 7.08 -3.48
N LEU A 98 -5.71 8.11 -2.63
CA LEU A 98 -6.82 8.34 -1.69
C LEU A 98 -8.12 8.63 -2.41
N PHE A 99 -8.12 9.62 -3.31
CA PHE A 99 -9.33 10.03 -4.02
C PHE A 99 -9.76 9.01 -5.08
N GLY A 100 -8.82 8.28 -5.69
CA GLY A 100 -9.14 7.16 -6.57
C GLY A 100 -9.86 6.04 -5.84
N ALA A 101 -9.38 5.65 -4.67
CA ALA A 101 -10.04 4.65 -3.82
C ALA A 101 -11.41 5.14 -3.34
N MET A 102 -11.51 6.40 -2.92
CA MET A 102 -12.76 7.02 -2.50
C MET A 102 -13.78 7.08 -3.64
N LEU A 103 -13.37 7.51 -4.84
CA LEU A 103 -14.20 7.58 -6.03
C LEU A 103 -14.80 6.19 -6.35
N TRP A 104 -13.99 5.13 -6.31
CA TRP A 104 -14.47 3.78 -6.53
C TRP A 104 -15.55 3.37 -5.52
N MET A 105 -15.34 3.68 -4.23
CA MET A 105 -16.28 3.37 -3.17
C MET A 105 -17.60 4.14 -3.33
N LEU A 106 -17.53 5.42 -3.71
CA LEU A 106 -18.72 6.27 -3.95
C LEU A 106 -19.51 5.79 -5.17
N VAL A 107 -18.86 5.54 -6.31
CA VAL A 107 -19.51 5.04 -7.53
C VAL A 107 -20.22 3.70 -7.28
N ARG A 108 -19.66 2.87 -6.40
CA ARG A 108 -20.26 1.58 -6.04
C ARG A 108 -21.33 1.69 -4.95
N GLY A 109 -21.57 2.86 -4.39
CA GLY A 109 -22.52 3.05 -3.28
C GLY A 109 -22.16 2.25 -2.02
N LYS A 110 -20.86 1.91 -1.84
CA LYS A 110 -20.35 1.09 -0.73
C LYS A 110 -19.53 1.88 0.26
N TRP A 111 -19.69 3.18 0.27
CA TRP A 111 -19.03 4.03 1.26
C TRP A 111 -19.55 3.70 2.66
N GLN A 112 -18.67 3.23 3.52
CA GLN A 112 -18.96 2.95 4.92
C GLN A 112 -17.75 3.37 5.77
N ALA A 113 -17.96 4.32 6.66
CA ALA A 113 -16.99 4.60 7.71
C ALA A 113 -16.97 3.45 8.71
N ARG A 114 -15.80 2.92 8.99
CA ARG A 114 -15.60 1.82 9.94
C ARG A 114 -14.53 2.18 10.95
N SER A 115 -14.77 1.84 12.21
CA SER A 115 -13.82 1.96 13.31
C SER A 115 -13.50 0.58 13.85
N GLY A 116 -12.24 0.37 14.27
CA GLY A 116 -11.83 -0.88 14.93
C GLY A 116 -12.07 -0.81 16.43
N SER A 117 -12.46 -1.94 17.03
CA SER A 117 -12.34 -2.11 18.49
C SER A 117 -10.86 -2.09 18.88
N HIS A 118 -10.57 -1.85 20.16
CA HIS A 118 -9.20 -1.74 20.70
C HIS A 118 -8.33 -0.68 19.98
N ALA A 119 -8.85 0.55 19.88
CA ALA A 119 -8.20 1.65 19.15
C ALA A 119 -6.74 1.88 19.56
N ALA A 120 -6.42 1.80 20.86
CA ALA A 120 -5.06 1.97 21.36
C ALA A 120 -4.10 0.89 20.80
N THR A 121 -4.49 -0.37 20.86
CA THR A 121 -3.67 -1.48 20.35
C THR A 121 -3.41 -1.33 18.85
N ARG A 122 -4.45 -0.98 18.08
CA ARG A 122 -4.32 -0.73 16.63
C ARG A 122 -3.43 0.47 16.34
N PHE A 123 -3.50 1.52 17.16
CA PHE A 123 -2.62 2.68 17.05
C PHE A 123 -1.16 2.29 17.26
N PHE A 124 -0.86 1.53 18.31
CA PHE A 124 0.52 1.06 18.56
C PHE A 124 1.03 0.15 17.44
N PHE A 125 0.22 -0.77 16.93
CA PHE A 125 0.62 -1.58 15.77
C PHE A 125 0.87 -0.72 14.53
N GLY A 126 0.06 0.31 14.31
CA GLY A 126 0.27 1.28 13.23
C GLY A 126 1.61 2.03 13.38
N VAL A 127 1.94 2.47 14.61
CA VAL A 127 3.22 3.14 14.90
C VAL A 127 4.39 2.20 14.64
N TRP A 128 4.37 0.98 15.17
CA TRP A 128 5.44 0.00 14.96
C TRP A 128 5.58 -0.40 13.49
N MET A 129 4.47 -0.57 12.78
CA MET A 129 4.48 -0.81 11.33
C MET A 129 5.07 0.38 10.58
N GLY A 130 4.77 1.61 11.00
CA GLY A 130 5.35 2.84 10.47
C GLY A 130 6.86 2.90 10.67
N ILE A 131 7.33 2.66 11.91
CA ILE A 131 8.77 2.63 12.24
C ILE A 131 9.49 1.58 11.39
N GLY A 132 9.00 0.34 11.35
CA GLY A 132 9.60 -0.71 10.54
C GLY A 132 9.63 -0.37 9.06
N SER A 133 8.56 0.22 8.53
CA SER A 133 8.50 0.65 7.13
C SER A 133 9.46 1.80 6.82
N LEU A 134 9.72 2.70 7.77
CA LEU A 134 10.67 3.81 7.61
C LEU A 134 12.11 3.31 7.72
N VAL A 135 12.41 2.37 8.61
CA VAL A 135 13.75 1.74 8.70
C VAL A 135 14.10 1.00 7.40
N PHE A 136 13.18 0.23 6.86
CA PHE A 136 13.37 -0.44 5.56
C PHE A 136 13.35 0.55 4.38
N LEU A 137 12.89 1.80 4.57
CA LEU A 137 12.57 2.76 3.51
C LEU A 137 11.57 2.21 2.48
N GLY A 138 10.50 1.63 2.97
CA GLY A 138 9.42 1.14 2.13
C GLY A 138 8.36 0.34 2.88
N CYS A 139 7.10 0.58 2.58
CA CYS A 139 6.00 -0.28 3.01
C CYS A 139 6.03 -1.61 2.21
N PRO A 140 5.28 -2.65 2.62
CA PRO A 140 5.21 -3.91 1.89
C PRO A 140 4.82 -3.78 0.41
N PHE A 141 4.07 -2.74 0.06
CA PHE A 141 3.74 -2.44 -1.32
C PHE A 141 4.96 -1.96 -2.12
N ARG A 142 5.80 -1.08 -1.54
CA ARG A 142 7.08 -0.67 -2.15
C ARG A 142 8.10 -1.81 -2.17
N MET A 143 8.08 -2.70 -1.20
CA MET A 143 8.93 -3.90 -1.22
C MET A 143 8.73 -4.69 -2.53
N LEU A 144 7.49 -4.86 -3.01
CA LEU A 144 7.22 -5.52 -4.29
C LEU A 144 7.84 -4.76 -5.47
N GLN A 145 7.84 -3.44 -5.45
CA GLN A 145 8.50 -2.62 -6.48
C GLN A 145 10.01 -2.79 -6.44
N ARG A 146 10.61 -2.75 -5.24
CA ARG A 146 12.04 -2.97 -5.05
C ARG A 146 12.48 -4.37 -5.50
N LEU A 147 11.67 -5.40 -5.23
CA LEU A 147 11.91 -6.76 -5.73
C LEU A 147 11.89 -6.81 -7.27
N GLY A 148 10.92 -6.15 -7.90
CA GLY A 148 10.81 -6.06 -9.36
C GLY A 148 11.93 -5.24 -10.00
N GLY A 149 12.47 -4.23 -9.30
CA GLY A 149 13.62 -3.43 -9.72
C GLY A 149 14.98 -4.06 -9.46
N LEU A 150 15.02 -5.33 -9.02
CA LEU A 150 16.25 -6.10 -8.71
C LEU A 150 17.09 -5.51 -7.57
N ASP A 151 16.45 -4.87 -6.61
CA ASP A 151 17.09 -4.42 -5.38
C ASP A 151 17.30 -5.62 -4.43
N LEU A 152 18.54 -6.05 -4.26
CA LEU A 152 18.90 -7.22 -3.47
C LEU A 152 18.60 -7.04 -1.98
N THR A 153 18.64 -5.81 -1.46
CA THR A 153 18.24 -5.54 -0.06
C THR A 153 16.79 -5.95 0.19
N ALA A 154 15.89 -5.71 -0.79
CA ALA A 154 14.49 -6.14 -0.68
C ALA A 154 14.35 -7.68 -0.73
N TRP A 155 15.17 -8.36 -1.53
CA TRP A 155 15.20 -9.81 -1.58
C TRP A 155 15.69 -10.43 -0.25
N ILE A 156 16.69 -9.83 0.39
CA ILE A 156 17.18 -10.26 1.71
C ILE A 156 16.15 -9.96 2.80
N ALA A 157 15.39 -8.87 2.69
CA ALA A 157 14.40 -8.48 3.67
C ALA A 157 13.05 -9.24 3.54
N LEU A 158 12.75 -9.82 2.36
CA LEU A 158 11.53 -10.59 2.12
C LEU A 158 11.34 -11.77 3.08
N PRO A 159 12.34 -12.62 3.36
CA PRO A 159 12.23 -13.68 4.39
C PRO A 159 11.83 -13.12 5.76
N GLY A 160 12.37 -11.96 6.16
CA GLY A 160 11.99 -11.28 7.39
C GLY A 160 10.50 -10.93 7.41
N PHE A 161 9.99 -10.33 6.34
CA PHE A 161 8.56 -10.03 6.19
C PHE A 161 7.69 -11.27 6.33
N ILE A 162 8.03 -12.35 5.60
CA ILE A 162 7.27 -13.61 5.66
C ILE A 162 7.34 -14.24 7.05
N ALA A 163 8.51 -14.22 7.71
CA ALA A 163 8.65 -14.70 9.08
C ALA A 163 7.75 -13.90 10.05
N GLY A 164 7.75 -12.58 9.96
CA GLY A 164 6.88 -11.71 10.76
C GLY A 164 5.40 -12.01 10.58
N VAL A 165 4.95 -12.18 9.33
CA VAL A 165 3.57 -12.61 9.03
C VAL A 165 3.28 -14.00 9.62
N GLY A 166 4.23 -14.94 9.54
CA GLY A 166 4.10 -16.28 10.12
C GLY A 166 3.92 -16.25 11.64
N VAL A 167 4.68 -15.40 12.34
CA VAL A 167 4.53 -15.16 13.77
C VAL A 167 3.16 -14.58 14.10
N GLY A 168 2.69 -13.58 13.32
CA GLY A 168 1.35 -13.02 13.48
C GLY A 168 0.25 -14.07 13.33
N LEU A 169 0.34 -14.93 12.31
CA LEU A 169 -0.58 -16.05 12.11
C LEU A 169 -0.53 -17.07 13.25
N PHE A 170 0.64 -17.28 13.85
CA PHE A 170 0.77 -18.15 15.02
C PHE A 170 0.01 -17.59 16.22
N PHE A 171 0.11 -16.29 16.51
CA PHE A 171 -0.65 -15.65 17.59
C PHE A 171 -2.16 -15.69 17.31
N GLU A 172 -2.58 -15.42 16.07
CA GLU A 172 -3.98 -15.49 15.66
C GLU A 172 -4.55 -16.92 15.90
N LYS A 173 -3.81 -17.97 15.51
CA LYS A 173 -4.20 -19.36 15.79
C LYS A 173 -4.25 -19.71 17.27
N ARG A 174 -3.54 -18.97 18.12
CA ARG A 174 -3.58 -19.08 19.58
C ARG A 174 -4.73 -18.32 20.23
N GLY A 175 -5.60 -17.72 19.42
CA GLY A 175 -6.78 -16.98 19.90
C GLY A 175 -6.54 -15.46 20.10
N TYR A 176 -5.37 -14.93 19.73
CA TYR A 176 -5.17 -13.50 19.76
C TYR A 176 -6.06 -12.81 18.71
N ASN A 177 -6.88 -11.86 19.13
CA ASN A 177 -7.77 -11.12 18.25
C ASN A 177 -7.89 -9.66 18.72
N VAL A 178 -7.67 -8.72 17.81
CA VAL A 178 -7.79 -7.27 18.06
C VAL A 178 -9.24 -6.79 17.94
N GLY A 179 -10.19 -7.72 17.91
CA GLY A 179 -11.62 -7.43 17.88
C GLY A 179 -12.17 -7.09 16.50
N LYS A 180 -13.50 -6.88 16.44
CA LYS A 180 -14.25 -6.66 15.21
C LYS A 180 -14.27 -5.17 14.82
N THR A 181 -14.40 -4.90 13.53
CA THR A 181 -14.67 -3.54 13.04
C THR A 181 -16.14 -3.21 13.23
N GLN A 182 -16.42 -1.99 13.66
CA GLN A 182 -17.79 -1.47 13.85
C GLN A 182 -18.07 -0.34 12.86
N ALA A 183 -19.33 -0.14 12.52
CA ALA A 183 -19.74 1.01 11.74
C ALA A 183 -19.46 2.30 12.55
N ALA A 184 -18.85 3.28 11.92
CA ALA A 184 -18.59 4.59 12.50
C ALA A 184 -19.47 5.66 11.81
N PRO A 185 -19.74 6.79 12.45
CA PRO A 185 -20.41 7.92 11.81
C PRO A 185 -19.67 8.38 10.56
N ALA A 186 -20.41 8.76 9.51
CA ALA A 186 -19.86 9.19 8.23
C ALA A 186 -18.79 10.32 8.35
N PRO A 187 -18.93 11.33 9.23
CA PRO A 187 -17.92 12.38 9.41
C PRO A 187 -16.52 11.85 9.80
N VAL A 188 -16.47 10.76 10.59
CA VAL A 188 -15.19 10.15 10.98
C VAL A 188 -14.45 9.58 9.77
N GLY A 189 -15.18 8.99 8.82
CA GLY A 189 -14.59 8.48 7.57
C GLY A 189 -14.14 9.57 6.61
N LEU A 190 -14.68 10.79 6.73
CA LEU A 190 -14.32 11.94 5.92
C LEU A 190 -13.18 12.76 6.51
N LEU A 191 -12.77 12.52 7.76
CA LEU A 191 -11.75 13.30 8.45
C LEU A 191 -10.42 13.28 7.68
N PHE A 192 -9.92 12.10 7.32
CA PHE A 192 -8.64 11.98 6.63
C PHE A 192 -8.68 12.54 5.19
N PRO A 193 -9.68 12.24 4.35
CA PRO A 193 -9.87 12.91 3.07
C PRO A 193 -9.97 14.43 3.20
N GLY A 194 -10.67 14.93 4.21
CA GLY A 194 -10.81 16.38 4.48
C GLY A 194 -9.47 17.02 4.86
N LEU A 195 -8.68 16.38 5.72
CA LEU A 195 -7.32 16.84 6.05
C LEU A 195 -6.41 16.87 4.82
N MET A 196 -6.51 15.88 3.94
CA MET A 196 -5.75 15.87 2.69
C MET A 196 -6.20 16.98 1.75
N LEU A 197 -7.51 17.24 1.61
CA LEU A 197 -7.99 18.41 0.84
C LEU A 197 -7.45 19.72 1.40
N LEU A 198 -7.48 19.89 2.73
CA LEU A 198 -6.88 21.07 3.37
C LEU A 198 -5.38 21.17 3.05
N ALA A 199 -4.63 20.08 3.18
CA ALA A 199 -3.21 20.07 2.82
C ALA A 199 -2.98 20.45 1.34
N GLY A 200 -3.83 19.98 0.43
CA GLY A 200 -3.80 20.38 -0.98
C GLY A 200 -4.06 21.88 -1.18
N VAL A 201 -5.04 22.46 -0.50
CA VAL A 201 -5.30 23.91 -0.55
C VAL A 201 -4.11 24.70 -0.02
N LEU A 202 -3.52 24.28 1.10
CA LEU A 202 -2.33 24.92 1.67
C LEU A 202 -1.11 24.83 0.74
N TRP A 203 -0.97 23.72 0.03
CA TRP A 203 0.05 23.59 -1.01
C TRP A 203 -0.17 24.59 -2.15
N PHE A 204 -1.39 24.68 -2.71
CA PHE A 204 -1.69 25.65 -3.77
C PHE A 204 -1.51 27.11 -3.31
N GLN A 205 -1.65 27.40 -2.02
CA GLN A 205 -1.37 28.73 -1.44
C GLN A 205 0.13 28.95 -1.15
N GLY A 206 0.99 27.96 -1.40
CA GLY A 206 2.43 28.05 -1.14
C GLY A 206 2.81 27.96 0.35
N LEU A 207 1.88 27.55 1.22
CA LEU A 207 2.13 27.39 2.66
C LEU A 207 2.77 26.02 2.98
N LEU A 208 2.60 25.03 2.13
CA LEU A 208 3.23 23.71 2.23
C LEU A 208 4.15 23.49 1.03
N ALA A 209 5.28 22.82 1.26
CA ALA A 209 6.18 22.41 0.20
C ALA A 209 5.49 21.42 -0.74
N GLY A 210 5.35 21.79 -2.00
CA GLY A 210 4.86 20.92 -3.07
C GLY A 210 5.97 20.51 -4.02
N PRO A 211 5.67 19.74 -5.08
CA PRO A 211 6.63 19.47 -6.12
C PRO A 211 7.12 20.79 -6.74
N GLY A 212 8.39 21.06 -6.59
CA GLY A 212 9.02 22.26 -7.12
C GLY A 212 9.17 22.19 -8.65
N PRO A 213 9.58 23.28 -9.30
CA PRO A 213 9.94 23.26 -10.72
C PRO A 213 11.13 22.31 -10.94
N ASP A 214 11.15 21.65 -12.10
CA ASP A 214 12.24 20.76 -12.50
C ASP A 214 13.59 21.48 -12.37
N GLY A 215 14.53 20.90 -11.59
CA GLY A 215 15.84 21.48 -11.33
C GLY A 215 15.95 22.38 -10.09
N GLY A 216 14.89 22.51 -9.28
CA GLY A 216 14.92 23.17 -7.97
C GLY A 216 15.49 22.29 -6.84
N ALA A 217 15.43 22.79 -5.60
CA ALA A 217 15.89 22.08 -4.40
C ALA A 217 14.99 20.88 -3.99
N SER A 218 13.91 20.62 -4.72
CA SER A 218 13.05 19.47 -4.48
C SER A 218 13.68 18.16 -4.99
N PRO A 219 13.38 17.02 -4.35
CA PRO A 219 13.83 15.73 -4.84
C PRO A 219 13.34 15.46 -6.27
N PRO A 220 14.02 14.62 -7.05
CA PRO A 220 13.54 14.20 -8.36
C PRO A 220 12.12 13.66 -8.25
N HIS A 221 11.24 14.12 -9.12
CA HIS A 221 9.83 13.69 -9.15
C HIS A 221 9.28 13.72 -10.57
N ALA A 222 8.28 12.87 -10.82
CA ALA A 222 7.52 12.92 -12.05
C ALA A 222 6.63 14.19 -12.09
N PRO A 223 6.27 14.70 -13.29
CA PRO A 223 5.36 15.83 -13.40
C PRO A 223 4.06 15.56 -12.64
N TRP A 224 3.62 16.51 -11.83
CA TRP A 224 2.59 16.32 -10.82
C TRP A 224 1.24 15.83 -11.39
N LEU A 225 0.85 16.25 -12.59
CA LEU A 225 -0.39 15.80 -13.26
C LEU A 225 -0.34 14.31 -13.60
N TYR A 226 0.80 13.84 -14.13
CA TYR A 226 0.98 12.42 -14.45
C TYR A 226 1.02 11.57 -13.17
N SER A 227 1.71 12.05 -12.13
CA SER A 227 1.74 11.40 -10.82
C SER A 227 0.33 11.27 -10.23
N LEU A 228 -0.44 12.34 -10.25
CA LEU A 228 -1.82 12.35 -9.76
C LEU A 228 -2.70 11.38 -10.56
N GLY A 229 -2.63 11.42 -11.90
CA GLY A 229 -3.45 10.59 -12.78
C GLY A 229 -3.14 9.09 -12.63
N ILE A 230 -1.87 8.71 -12.67
CA ILE A 230 -1.44 7.30 -12.48
C ILE A 230 -1.84 6.81 -11.09
N ALA A 231 -1.63 7.62 -10.06
CA ALA A 231 -1.98 7.27 -8.69
C ALA A 231 -3.49 7.16 -8.48
N LEU A 232 -4.30 7.98 -9.16
CA LEU A 232 -5.77 7.90 -9.11
C LEU A 232 -6.26 6.57 -9.71
N VAL A 233 -5.74 6.18 -10.88
CA VAL A 233 -6.05 4.88 -11.47
C VAL A 233 -5.58 3.74 -10.56
N ALA A 234 -4.38 3.83 -10.00
CA ALA A 234 -3.89 2.85 -9.03
C ALA A 234 -4.80 2.74 -7.81
N GLY A 235 -5.26 3.87 -7.25
CA GLY A 235 -6.20 3.91 -6.13
C GLY A 235 -7.53 3.22 -6.44
N ILE A 236 -8.10 3.45 -7.63
CA ILE A 236 -9.30 2.76 -8.11
C ILE A 236 -9.05 1.25 -8.18
N LEU A 237 -7.97 0.82 -8.80
CA LEU A 237 -7.66 -0.60 -8.97
C LEU A 237 -7.36 -1.31 -7.64
N LEU A 238 -6.61 -0.66 -6.75
CA LEU A 238 -6.34 -1.18 -5.40
C LEU A 238 -7.64 -1.34 -4.58
N SER A 239 -8.53 -0.35 -4.65
CA SER A 239 -9.84 -0.42 -3.97
C SER A 239 -10.75 -1.47 -4.61
N ALA A 240 -10.76 -1.60 -5.94
CA ALA A 240 -11.57 -2.57 -6.66
C ALA A 240 -11.15 -4.02 -6.39
N THR A 241 -9.84 -4.28 -6.30
CA THR A 241 -9.27 -5.61 -6.03
C THR A 241 -9.14 -5.91 -4.55
N ARG A 242 -9.27 -4.91 -3.68
CA ARG A 242 -8.98 -5.00 -2.23
C ARG A 242 -7.58 -5.56 -1.97
N PHE A 243 -6.63 -5.17 -2.80
CA PHE A 243 -5.27 -5.67 -2.72
C PHE A 243 -4.62 -5.27 -1.39
N CYS A 244 -3.96 -6.24 -0.76
CA CYS A 244 -3.15 -6.03 0.44
C CYS A 244 -1.89 -6.91 0.38
N ALA A 245 -0.72 -6.28 0.44
CA ALA A 245 0.56 -6.98 0.39
C ALA A 245 0.79 -7.87 1.62
N VAL A 246 0.25 -7.49 2.79
CA VAL A 246 0.31 -8.33 4.00
C VAL A 246 -0.54 -9.59 3.82
N THR A 247 -1.75 -9.43 3.24
CA THR A 247 -2.60 -10.59 2.92
C THR A 247 -1.91 -11.52 1.91
N ALA A 248 -1.17 -10.99 0.95
CA ALA A 248 -0.36 -11.81 0.05
C ALA A 248 0.72 -12.59 0.81
N GLY A 249 1.39 -11.97 1.79
CA GLY A 249 2.33 -12.66 2.69
C GLY A 249 1.65 -13.77 3.50
N ARG A 250 0.43 -13.55 4.02
CA ARG A 250 -0.37 -14.59 4.71
C ARG A 250 -0.67 -15.77 3.80
N GLN A 251 -0.89 -15.54 2.51
CA GLN A 251 -1.21 -16.60 1.54
C GLN A 251 -0.04 -17.52 1.22
N VAL A 252 1.18 -17.20 1.60
CA VAL A 252 2.31 -18.13 1.57
C VAL A 252 2.05 -19.34 2.48
N PHE A 253 1.33 -19.13 3.59
CA PHE A 253 0.99 -20.17 4.57
C PHE A 253 -0.40 -20.77 4.37
N LEU A 254 -1.20 -20.22 3.46
CA LEU A 254 -2.58 -20.61 3.21
C LEU A 254 -2.73 -21.24 1.82
N LYS A 255 -3.83 -21.99 1.61
CA LYS A 255 -4.11 -22.62 0.31
C LYS A 255 -4.54 -21.63 -0.78
N ASP A 256 -5.18 -20.50 -0.41
CA ASP A 256 -5.58 -19.47 -1.35
C ASP A 256 -4.36 -18.64 -1.78
N ARG A 257 -4.12 -18.50 -3.06
CA ARG A 257 -2.94 -17.81 -3.64
C ARG A 257 -3.30 -16.60 -4.49
N ARG A 258 -4.53 -16.12 -4.46
CA ARG A 258 -5.02 -15.05 -5.34
C ARG A 258 -4.25 -13.73 -5.16
N MET A 259 -4.07 -13.30 -3.91
CA MET A 259 -3.30 -12.07 -3.60
C MET A 259 -1.80 -12.26 -3.84
N LEU A 260 -1.28 -13.46 -3.63
CA LEU A 260 0.10 -13.78 -3.94
C LEU A 260 0.36 -13.67 -5.45
N LEU A 261 -0.51 -14.24 -6.29
CA LEU A 261 -0.43 -14.11 -7.74
C LEU A 261 -0.58 -12.65 -8.20
N ALA A 262 -1.47 -11.89 -7.58
CA ALA A 262 -1.60 -10.45 -7.82
C ALA A 262 -0.33 -9.67 -7.45
N SER A 263 0.33 -10.02 -6.34
CA SER A 263 1.62 -9.44 -5.95
C SER A 263 2.73 -9.75 -6.95
N LEU A 264 2.80 -10.98 -7.44
CA LEU A 264 3.75 -11.37 -8.48
C LEU A 264 3.48 -10.61 -9.78
N ALA A 265 2.22 -10.44 -10.16
CA ALA A 265 1.85 -9.65 -11.33
C ALA A 265 2.29 -8.19 -11.20
N MET A 266 2.12 -7.58 -10.01
CA MET A 266 2.60 -6.23 -9.73
C MET A 266 4.12 -6.12 -9.86
N LEU A 267 4.86 -7.07 -9.28
CA LEU A 267 6.32 -7.15 -9.37
C LEU A 267 6.78 -7.25 -10.83
N ILE A 268 6.13 -8.13 -11.61
CA ILE A 268 6.44 -8.31 -13.04
C ILE A 268 6.11 -7.02 -13.82
N GLY A 269 4.95 -6.42 -13.60
CA GLY A 269 4.55 -5.18 -14.29
C GLY A 269 5.51 -4.02 -14.01
N PHE A 270 5.93 -3.86 -12.75
CA PHE A 270 6.92 -2.86 -12.38
C PHE A 270 8.29 -3.18 -12.99
N GLY A 271 8.78 -4.41 -12.80
CA GLY A 271 10.08 -4.86 -13.29
C GLY A 271 10.20 -4.72 -14.82
N LEU A 272 9.16 -5.10 -15.56
CA LEU A 272 9.14 -4.97 -17.01
C LEU A 272 9.41 -3.53 -17.46
N VAL A 273 8.71 -2.55 -16.86
CA VAL A 273 8.88 -1.14 -17.25
C VAL A 273 10.27 -0.61 -16.86
N VAL A 274 10.72 -0.85 -15.60
CA VAL A 274 11.99 -0.26 -15.16
C VAL A 274 13.21 -0.91 -15.80
N LEU A 275 13.13 -2.20 -16.14
CA LEU A 275 14.21 -2.91 -16.83
C LEU A 275 14.28 -2.50 -18.31
N THR A 276 13.14 -2.40 -19.00
CA THR A 276 13.12 -1.98 -20.41
C THR A 276 13.51 -0.53 -20.61
N THR A 277 13.22 0.33 -19.64
CA THR A 277 13.60 1.77 -19.67
C THR A 277 14.98 2.06 -19.10
N GLY A 278 15.71 1.04 -18.61
CA GLY A 278 17.02 1.21 -17.99
C GLY A 278 17.02 2.03 -16.68
N LYS A 279 15.87 2.14 -16.03
CA LYS A 279 15.69 2.89 -14.77
C LYS A 279 15.68 1.99 -13.52
N SER A 280 16.01 0.70 -13.67
CA SER A 280 16.23 -0.18 -12.53
C SER A 280 17.42 0.28 -11.72
N VAL A 281 17.36 0.05 -10.41
CA VAL A 281 18.49 0.26 -9.48
C VAL A 281 18.83 -1.10 -8.89
N PRO A 282 19.57 -1.94 -9.64
CA PRO A 282 19.96 -3.26 -9.17
C PRO A 282 21.11 -3.16 -8.17
N GLY A 283 21.22 -4.16 -7.30
CA GLY A 283 22.38 -4.33 -6.43
C GLY A 283 22.08 -4.27 -4.94
N ILE A 284 23.14 -4.37 -4.15
CA ILE A 284 23.09 -4.43 -2.69
C ILE A 284 23.06 -3.03 -2.07
N GLU A 285 23.67 -2.05 -2.71
CA GLU A 285 23.71 -0.64 -2.28
C GLU A 285 22.42 0.12 -2.60
N GLY A 286 21.49 -0.54 -3.04
CA GLY A 286 20.12 -0.48 -3.43
C GLY A 286 19.49 0.87 -3.61
N GLN A 287 19.36 1.70 -2.62
CA GLN A 287 18.51 2.88 -2.72
C GLN A 287 19.26 4.15 -2.35
N PRO A 288 19.12 5.23 -3.13
CA PRO A 288 19.52 6.55 -2.66
C PRO A 288 18.89 6.82 -1.30
N ALA A 289 19.67 7.25 -0.33
CA ALA A 289 19.24 7.52 1.05
C ALA A 289 18.80 6.31 1.90
N ALA A 290 19.04 5.06 1.45
CA ALA A 290 18.81 3.87 2.27
C ALA A 290 20.12 3.43 2.93
N HIS A 291 20.01 2.94 4.18
CA HIS A 291 21.13 2.23 4.78
C HIS A 291 21.37 0.88 4.09
N THR A 292 22.62 0.42 4.10
CA THR A 292 23.02 -0.88 3.52
C THR A 292 22.97 -2.02 4.53
N ASP A 293 22.46 -1.79 5.73
CA ASP A 293 22.36 -2.81 6.77
C ASP A 293 21.18 -3.74 6.53
N HIS A 294 21.48 -4.90 5.95
CA HIS A 294 20.49 -5.89 5.54
C HIS A 294 19.78 -6.56 6.73
N LEU A 295 20.48 -6.70 7.88
CA LEU A 295 19.89 -7.28 9.07
C LEU A 295 18.78 -6.38 9.61
N TRP A 296 19.03 -5.08 9.71
CA TRP A 296 18.02 -4.11 10.11
C TRP A 296 16.84 -4.07 9.14
N SER A 297 17.10 -4.17 7.84
CA SER A 297 16.05 -4.25 6.82
C SER A 297 15.16 -5.49 7.00
N ALA A 298 15.76 -6.65 7.29
CA ALA A 298 15.01 -7.89 7.53
C ALA A 298 14.20 -7.83 8.83
N LEU A 299 14.78 -7.34 9.93
CA LEU A 299 14.10 -7.18 11.22
C LEU A 299 12.95 -6.16 11.13
N ALA A 300 13.19 -5.05 10.45
CA ALA A 300 12.19 -4.01 10.23
C ALA A 300 10.99 -4.55 9.45
N LEU A 301 11.21 -5.29 8.37
CA LEU A 301 10.11 -5.93 7.63
C LEU A 301 9.46 -7.08 8.40
N ALA A 302 10.19 -7.80 9.26
CA ALA A 302 9.58 -8.77 10.16
C ALA A 302 8.59 -8.09 11.12
N LEU A 303 8.96 -6.93 11.68
CA LEU A 303 8.07 -6.13 12.52
C LEU A 303 6.83 -5.65 11.74
N VAL A 304 7.03 -5.18 10.50
CA VAL A 304 5.92 -4.77 9.61
C VAL A 304 4.98 -5.93 9.29
N GLY A 305 5.54 -7.11 9.00
CA GLY A 305 4.78 -8.33 8.74
C GLY A 305 3.96 -8.77 9.94
N LEU A 306 4.56 -8.75 11.13
CA LEU A 306 3.90 -9.07 12.40
C LEU A 306 2.75 -8.10 12.70
N CYS A 307 3.04 -6.80 12.77
CA CYS A 307 2.04 -5.79 13.13
C CYS A 307 0.93 -5.64 12.08
N GLY A 308 1.25 -5.85 10.81
CA GLY A 308 0.25 -5.81 9.73
C GLY A 308 -0.61 -7.08 9.66
N CYS A 309 -0.14 -8.20 10.24
CA CYS A 309 -0.89 -9.45 10.31
C CYS A 309 -1.88 -9.48 11.48
N LEU A 310 -1.52 -8.90 12.62
CA LEU A 310 -2.34 -8.79 13.83
C LEU A 310 -3.35 -7.64 13.73
#